data_77c97cff618e95e64f9edd7af92ad02d
#
_entry.id   77c97cff618e95e64f9edd7af92ad02d
#
_cell.length_a   1.000
_cell.length_b   1.000
_cell.length_c   1.000
_cell.angle_alpha   90.00
_cell.angle_beta   90.00
_cell.angle_gamma   90.00
#
_symmetry.space_group_name_H-M   'P 1'
#
loop_
_entity.id
_entity.type
_entity.pdbx_description
1 polymer ?
#
loop_
_entity_poly.entity_id
_entity_poly.type
_entity_poly.pdbx_seq_one_letter_code
_entity_poly.pdbx_strand_id
1 'polypeptide(L)'
;MEFLSNSEKQTQEIAFEYAKTLCAGDVVLLNGDLGAGKTAFTKGLAKFFNVPEQVTSPTYAYLNVYGDYIYHYDCYRLSCGEDAEALGLTDYFNGNNICVIEWAENIADVLPKKVKKVTIEKISENTRKIIL
;
A
#
# COMPACT_ATOMS: atom_id res chain seq x y z
N MET A 1 -11.28 8.11 -9.61
CA MET A 1 -12.05 8.97 -8.68
C MET A 1 -11.07 9.72 -7.78
N GLU A 2 -11.31 11.00 -7.56
CA GLU A 2 -10.40 11.84 -6.79
C GLU A 2 -11.06 12.34 -5.51
N PHE A 3 -10.29 12.38 -4.43
CA PHE A 3 -10.73 12.90 -3.14
C PHE A 3 -9.71 13.88 -2.60
N LEU A 4 -10.19 14.89 -1.88
CA LEU A 4 -9.32 15.76 -1.09
C LEU A 4 -9.42 15.34 0.37
N SER A 5 -8.28 15.14 1.00
CA SER A 5 -8.18 14.82 2.42
C SER A 5 -7.49 15.98 3.14
N ASN A 6 -8.08 16.45 4.21
CA ASN A 6 -7.58 17.60 4.98
C ASN A 6 -6.94 17.18 6.30
N SER A 7 -6.83 15.89 6.56
CA SER A 7 -6.21 15.39 7.78
C SER A 7 -5.81 13.94 7.60
N GLU A 8 -4.93 13.46 8.48
CA GLU A 8 -4.56 12.04 8.52
C GLU A 8 -5.79 11.17 8.77
N LYS A 9 -6.67 11.62 9.67
CA LYS A 9 -7.91 10.90 9.98
C LYS A 9 -8.79 10.76 8.74
N GLN A 10 -8.91 11.81 7.95
CA GLN A 10 -9.72 11.77 6.73
C GLN A 10 -9.10 10.85 5.69
N THR A 11 -7.78 10.83 5.57
CA THR A 11 -7.08 9.88 4.70
C THR A 11 -7.41 8.44 5.12
N GLN A 12 -7.40 8.15 6.41
CA GLN A 12 -7.77 6.82 6.90
C GLN A 12 -9.22 6.48 6.59
N GLU A 13 -10.13 7.43 6.68
CA GLU A 13 -11.55 7.21 6.36
C GLU A 13 -11.75 6.90 4.87
N ILE A 14 -11.04 7.60 4.00
CA ILE A 14 -11.08 7.34 2.56
C ILE A 14 -10.55 5.95 2.27
N ALA A 15 -9.45 5.55 2.90
CA ALA A 15 -8.87 4.23 2.75
C ALA A 15 -9.80 3.14 3.26
N PHE A 16 -10.47 3.37 4.37
CA PHE A 16 -11.44 2.44 4.95
C PHE A 16 -12.57 2.16 3.96
N GLU A 17 -13.11 3.20 3.33
CA GLU A 17 -14.15 3.04 2.32
C GLU A 17 -13.63 2.31 1.08
N TYR A 18 -12.42 2.65 0.64
CA TYR A 18 -11.79 1.97 -0.49
C TYR A 18 -11.60 0.47 -0.22
N ALA A 19 -11.28 0.11 1.02
CA ALA A 19 -11.05 -1.28 1.42
C ALA A 19 -12.27 -2.17 1.15
N LYS A 20 -13.47 -1.59 1.12
CA LYS A 20 -14.69 -2.34 0.80
C LYS A 20 -14.66 -2.93 -0.61
N THR A 21 -13.84 -2.40 -1.49
CA THR A 21 -13.70 -2.88 -2.87
C THR A 21 -12.61 -3.93 -3.02
N LEU A 22 -11.83 -4.18 -1.97
CA LEU A 22 -10.70 -5.11 -2.03
C LEU A 22 -11.10 -6.51 -1.62
N CYS A 23 -10.49 -7.50 -2.26
CA CYS A 23 -10.68 -8.89 -1.92
C CYS A 23 -9.34 -9.63 -1.98
N ALA A 24 -9.32 -10.85 -1.44
CA ALA A 24 -8.12 -11.67 -1.42
C ALA A 24 -7.55 -11.85 -2.82
N GLY A 25 -6.24 -11.71 -2.95
CA GLY A 25 -5.55 -11.76 -4.23
C GLY A 25 -5.29 -10.40 -4.86
N ASP A 26 -5.90 -9.33 -4.33
CA ASP A 26 -5.68 -7.99 -4.88
C ASP A 26 -4.27 -7.49 -4.55
N VAL A 27 -3.70 -6.78 -5.51
CA VAL A 27 -2.41 -6.10 -5.36
C VAL A 27 -2.64 -4.62 -5.59
N VAL A 28 -2.38 -3.82 -4.57
CA VAL A 28 -2.57 -2.36 -4.59
C VAL A 28 -1.19 -1.70 -4.67
N LEU A 29 -0.98 -0.92 -5.73
CA LEU A 29 0.23 -0.11 -5.87
C LEU A 29 -0.05 1.25 -5.24
N LEU A 30 0.65 1.55 -4.17
CA LEU A 30 0.44 2.78 -3.41
C LEU A 30 1.55 3.77 -3.76
N ASN A 31 1.20 4.76 -4.55
CA ASN A 31 2.13 5.75 -5.08
C ASN A 31 2.03 7.06 -4.32
N GLY A 32 3.17 7.69 -4.11
CA GLY A 32 3.24 8.98 -3.45
C GLY A 32 4.63 9.24 -2.92
N ASP A 33 5.00 10.51 -2.84
CA ASP A 33 6.29 10.89 -2.31
C ASP A 33 6.38 10.64 -0.80
N LEU A 34 7.60 10.67 -0.27
CA LEU A 34 7.82 10.54 1.16
C LEU A 34 7.01 11.61 1.89
N GLY A 35 6.28 11.23 2.92
CA GLY A 35 5.43 12.14 3.68
C GLY A 35 4.09 12.45 3.02
N ALA A 36 3.73 11.78 1.92
CA ALA A 36 2.45 12.02 1.23
C ALA A 36 1.24 11.45 1.98
N GLY A 37 1.44 10.53 2.94
CA GLY A 37 0.35 9.93 3.68
C GLY A 37 0.08 8.46 3.35
N LYS A 38 1.04 7.77 2.78
CA LYS A 38 0.90 6.34 2.44
C LYS A 38 0.67 5.48 3.67
N THR A 39 1.36 5.80 4.77
CA THR A 39 1.17 5.07 6.04
C THR A 39 -0.24 5.29 6.59
N ALA A 40 -0.74 6.52 6.54
CA ALA A 40 -2.12 6.82 6.98
C ALA A 40 -3.15 6.05 6.14
N PHE A 41 -2.94 5.97 4.83
CA PHE A 41 -3.81 5.22 3.95
C PHE A 41 -3.82 3.73 4.32
N THR A 42 -2.64 3.16 4.53
CA THR A 42 -2.52 1.75 4.93
C THR A 42 -3.17 1.49 6.28
N LYS A 43 -3.08 2.42 7.23
CA LYS A 43 -3.77 2.32 8.52
C LYS A 43 -5.28 2.21 8.34
N GLY A 44 -5.84 2.96 7.38
CA GLY A 44 -7.26 2.89 7.07
C GLY A 44 -7.68 1.54 6.51
N LEU A 45 -6.86 0.97 5.62
CA LEU A 45 -7.08 -0.37 5.10
C LEU A 45 -7.06 -1.41 6.23
N ALA A 46 -6.05 -1.33 7.09
CA ALA A 46 -5.88 -2.25 8.21
C ALA A 46 -7.07 -2.19 9.16
N LYS A 47 -7.60 -0.98 9.39
CA LYS A 47 -8.76 -0.77 10.25
C LYS A 47 -9.99 -1.50 9.72
N PHE A 48 -10.22 -1.44 8.41
CA PHE A 48 -11.34 -2.15 7.79
C PHE A 48 -11.24 -3.65 7.99
N PHE A 49 -10.06 -4.21 7.88
CA PHE A 49 -9.84 -5.66 8.00
C PHE A 49 -9.58 -6.12 9.44
N ASN A 50 -9.74 -5.23 10.42
CA ASN A 50 -9.58 -5.54 11.84
C ASN A 50 -8.24 -6.15 12.19
N VAL A 51 -7.16 -5.59 11.63
CA VAL A 51 -5.82 -6.09 11.91
C VAL A 51 -5.37 -5.61 13.28
N PRO A 52 -4.92 -6.51 14.16
CA PRO A 52 -4.53 -6.13 15.52
C PRO A 52 -3.18 -5.43 15.61
N GLU A 53 -2.28 -5.63 14.66
CA GLU A 53 -0.95 -5.06 14.69
C GLU A 53 -0.97 -3.58 14.33
N GLN A 54 -0.04 -2.83 14.92
CA GLN A 54 0.13 -1.42 14.58
C GLN A 54 0.80 -1.29 13.21
N VAL A 55 0.17 -0.53 12.32
CA VAL A 55 0.73 -0.26 10.99
C VAL A 55 1.87 0.74 11.12
N THR A 56 3.03 0.36 10.60
CA THR A 56 4.20 1.22 10.51
C THR A 56 4.75 1.20 9.09
N SER A 57 5.67 2.12 8.78
CA SER A 57 6.34 2.07 7.49
C SER A 57 7.30 0.87 7.44
N PRO A 58 7.28 0.05 6.36
CA PRO A 58 8.17 -1.11 6.24
C PRO A 58 9.58 -0.74 5.77
N THR A 59 10.05 0.48 6.01
CA THR A 59 11.29 1.02 5.45
C THR A 59 12.52 0.15 5.68
N TYR A 60 12.58 -0.56 6.81
CA TYR A 60 13.76 -1.37 7.15
C TYR A 60 13.57 -2.86 6.90
N ALA A 61 12.37 -3.30 6.61
CA ALA A 61 12.04 -4.71 6.58
C ALA A 61 11.58 -5.21 5.20
N TYR A 62 11.51 -4.37 4.18
CA TYR A 62 10.91 -4.65 2.86
C TYR A 62 9.45 -5.10 2.91
N LEU A 63 9.03 -5.81 3.94
CA LEU A 63 7.71 -6.40 4.06
C LEU A 63 7.28 -6.43 5.52
N ASN A 64 6.11 -5.89 5.81
CA ASN A 64 5.41 -6.06 7.08
C ASN A 64 4.10 -6.80 6.82
N VAL A 65 3.75 -7.76 7.67
CA VAL A 65 2.52 -8.52 7.54
C VAL A 65 1.61 -8.18 8.71
N TYR A 66 0.38 -7.79 8.41
CA TYR A 66 -0.63 -7.43 9.40
C TYR A 66 -1.78 -8.42 9.36
N GLY A 67 -2.01 -9.14 10.46
CA GLY A 67 -3.12 -10.07 10.59
C GLY A 67 -3.09 -11.23 9.60
N ASP A 68 -1.92 -11.61 9.10
CA ASP A 68 -1.74 -12.62 8.05
C ASP A 68 -2.55 -12.33 6.79
N TYR A 69 -3.00 -11.08 6.61
CA TYR A 69 -3.88 -10.72 5.50
C TYR A 69 -3.37 -9.55 4.67
N ILE A 70 -2.83 -8.51 5.30
CA ILE A 70 -2.26 -7.37 4.59
C ILE A 70 -0.75 -7.51 4.57
N TYR A 71 -0.20 -7.63 3.38
CA TYR A 71 1.24 -7.71 3.13
C TYR A 71 1.69 -6.37 2.57
N HIS A 72 2.38 -5.59 3.39
CA HIS A 72 2.78 -4.22 3.09
C HIS A 72 4.25 -4.18 2.74
N TYR A 73 4.53 -3.89 1.47
CA TYR A 73 5.88 -3.90 0.88
C TYR A 73 6.45 -2.50 0.76
N ASP A 74 7.76 -2.36 0.98
CA ASP A 74 8.50 -1.17 0.59
C ASP A 74 9.66 -1.60 -0.31
N CYS A 75 9.55 -1.26 -1.58
CA CYS A 75 10.53 -1.64 -2.60
C CYS A 75 11.52 -0.52 -2.93
N TYR A 76 11.61 0.51 -2.08
CA TYR A 76 12.46 1.67 -2.34
C TYR A 76 13.92 1.29 -2.61
N ARG A 77 14.45 0.32 -1.86
CA ARG A 77 15.86 -0.11 -1.96
C ARG A 77 16.09 -1.18 -3.03
N LEU A 78 15.04 -1.67 -3.66
CA LEU A 78 15.17 -2.69 -4.69
C LEU A 78 15.42 -2.02 -6.04
N SER A 79 16.23 -2.68 -6.88
CA SER A 79 16.59 -2.13 -8.19
C SER A 79 15.82 -2.78 -9.33
N CYS A 80 15.34 -4.00 -9.14
CA CYS A 80 14.64 -4.77 -10.18
C CYS A 80 13.82 -5.90 -9.56
N GLY A 81 13.00 -6.55 -10.38
CA GLY A 81 12.17 -7.67 -9.93
C GLY A 81 12.95 -8.86 -9.41
N GLU A 82 14.12 -9.11 -9.97
CA GLU A 82 14.98 -10.21 -9.51
C GLU A 82 15.34 -10.04 -8.02
N ASP A 83 15.58 -8.81 -7.57
CA ASP A 83 15.85 -8.53 -6.17
C ASP A 83 14.66 -8.94 -5.28
N ALA A 84 13.45 -8.64 -5.73
CA ALA A 84 12.24 -9.01 -5.00
C ALA A 84 12.06 -10.53 -4.96
N GLU A 85 12.31 -11.21 -6.07
CA GLU A 85 12.22 -12.67 -6.14
C GLU A 85 13.23 -13.33 -5.20
N ALA A 86 14.46 -12.81 -5.16
CA ALA A 86 15.49 -13.33 -4.28
C ALA A 86 15.12 -13.24 -2.79
N LEU A 87 14.31 -12.24 -2.44
CA LEU A 87 13.82 -12.05 -1.06
C LEU A 87 12.51 -12.79 -0.78
N GLY A 88 11.96 -13.50 -1.77
CA GLY A 88 10.70 -14.23 -1.63
C GLY A 88 9.47 -13.35 -1.63
N LEU A 89 9.59 -12.08 -2.01
CA LEU A 89 8.48 -11.12 -1.94
C LEU A 89 7.37 -11.41 -2.94
N THR A 90 7.69 -12.06 -4.07
CA THR A 90 6.71 -12.38 -5.11
C THR A 90 5.85 -13.60 -4.77
N ASP A 91 6.20 -14.35 -3.73
CA ASP A 91 5.49 -15.58 -3.35
C ASP A 91 4.08 -15.31 -2.85
N TYR A 92 3.78 -14.07 -2.44
CA TYR A 92 2.51 -13.70 -1.83
C TYR A 92 1.52 -13.06 -2.81
N PHE A 93 1.92 -12.87 -4.08
CA PHE A 93 1.00 -12.38 -5.10
C PHE A 93 -0.01 -13.48 -5.44
N ASN A 94 -1.27 -13.09 -5.59
CA ASN A 94 -2.39 -14.01 -5.90
C ASN A 94 -2.71 -15.03 -4.78
N GLY A 95 -2.27 -14.77 -3.54
CA GLY A 95 -2.61 -15.61 -2.40
C GLY A 95 -3.94 -15.20 -1.77
N ASN A 96 -4.21 -15.73 -0.56
CA ASN A 96 -5.40 -15.37 0.21
C ASN A 96 -5.16 -14.11 1.05
N ASN A 97 -4.50 -13.12 0.48
CA ASN A 97 -4.07 -11.93 1.16
C ASN A 97 -4.12 -10.74 0.20
N ILE A 98 -4.02 -9.55 0.75
CA ILE A 98 -3.93 -8.32 -0.02
C ILE A 98 -2.49 -7.81 0.08
N CYS A 99 -1.90 -7.47 -1.05
CA CYS A 99 -0.57 -6.86 -1.10
C CYS A 99 -0.71 -5.36 -1.34
N VAL A 100 -0.04 -4.56 -0.51
CA VAL A 100 0.05 -3.10 -0.67
C VAL A 100 1.51 -2.78 -0.91
N ILE A 101 1.84 -2.26 -2.08
CA ILE A 101 3.23 -2.11 -2.50
C ILE A 101 3.59 -0.65 -2.69
N GLU A 102 4.58 -0.17 -1.94
CA GLU A 102 5.19 1.14 -2.13
C GLU A 102 6.43 0.99 -3.00
N TRP A 103 6.67 1.98 -3.87
CA TRP A 103 7.78 1.98 -4.81
C TRP A 103 7.76 0.76 -5.74
N ALA A 104 6.55 0.41 -6.18
CA ALA A 104 6.33 -0.76 -7.04
C ALA A 104 7.02 -0.65 -8.40
N GLU A 105 7.28 0.56 -8.88
CA GLU A 105 7.99 0.78 -10.13
C GLU A 105 9.38 0.15 -10.14
N ASN A 106 9.98 -0.02 -8.96
CA ASN A 106 11.32 -0.64 -8.85
C ASN A 106 11.29 -2.15 -9.14
N ILE A 107 10.10 -2.76 -9.10
CA ILE A 107 9.93 -4.20 -9.37
C ILE A 107 8.84 -4.44 -10.42
N ALA A 108 8.65 -3.50 -11.34
CA ALA A 108 7.56 -3.54 -12.32
C ALA A 108 7.51 -4.82 -13.14
N ASP A 109 8.67 -5.40 -13.43
CA ASP A 109 8.79 -6.59 -14.28
C ASP A 109 8.25 -7.88 -13.64
N VAL A 110 8.05 -7.90 -12.33
CA VAL A 110 7.53 -9.09 -11.62
C VAL A 110 6.13 -8.89 -11.05
N LEU A 111 5.53 -7.71 -11.24
CA LEU A 111 4.18 -7.43 -10.76
C LEU A 111 3.14 -8.24 -11.53
N PRO A 112 2.03 -8.63 -10.89
CA PRO A 112 0.91 -9.26 -11.60
C PRO A 112 0.32 -8.33 -12.65
N LYS A 113 -0.36 -8.91 -13.64
CA LYS A 113 -1.00 -8.12 -14.70
C LYS A 113 -2.14 -7.26 -14.16
N LYS A 114 -2.90 -7.77 -13.20
CA LYS A 114 -4.02 -7.04 -12.61
C LYS A 114 -3.56 -6.41 -11.30
N VAL A 115 -3.48 -5.10 -11.30
CA VAL A 115 -3.13 -4.33 -10.12
C VAL A 115 -4.10 -3.17 -9.98
N LYS A 116 -4.30 -2.72 -8.75
CA LYS A 116 -5.06 -1.51 -8.44
C LYS A 116 -4.06 -0.42 -8.09
N LYS A 117 -4.30 0.80 -8.54
CA LYS A 117 -3.39 1.92 -8.29
C LYS A 117 -4.05 2.95 -7.42
N VAL A 118 -3.34 3.39 -6.39
CA VAL A 118 -3.73 4.50 -5.52
C VAL A 118 -2.59 5.49 -5.53
N THR A 119 -2.89 6.75 -5.82
CA THR A 119 -1.91 7.82 -5.82
C THR A 119 -2.28 8.85 -4.78
N ILE A 120 -1.32 9.24 -3.94
CA ILE A 120 -1.50 10.25 -2.92
C ILE A 120 -0.53 11.39 -3.19
N GLU A 121 -1.06 12.59 -3.41
CA GLU A 121 -0.28 13.78 -3.67
C GLU A 121 -0.41 14.78 -2.50
N LYS A 122 0.71 15.26 -2.01
CA LYS A 122 0.70 16.31 -0.99
C LYS A 122 0.42 17.65 -1.66
N ILE A 123 -0.69 18.26 -1.31
CA ILE A 123 -1.09 19.57 -1.85
C ILE A 123 -0.58 20.69 -0.94
N SER A 124 -0.69 20.50 0.38
CA SER A 124 -0.21 21.45 1.36
C SER A 124 0.14 20.69 2.64
N GLU A 125 0.47 21.39 3.70
CA GLU A 125 0.85 20.79 4.98
C GLU A 125 -0.17 19.72 5.45
N ASN A 126 -1.45 20.04 5.35
CA ASN A 126 -2.51 19.17 5.86
C ASN A 126 -3.41 18.59 4.77
N THR A 127 -3.23 18.97 3.52
CA THR A 127 -4.13 18.57 2.44
C THR A 127 -3.45 17.58 1.50
N ARG A 128 -4.18 16.52 1.18
CA ARG A 128 -3.75 15.47 0.25
C ARG A 128 -4.79 15.28 -0.83
N LYS A 129 -4.35 14.98 -2.05
CA LYS A 129 -5.22 14.54 -3.13
C LYS A 129 -5.02 13.04 -3.30
N ILE A 130 -6.12 12.29 -3.22
CA ILE A 130 -6.09 10.83 -3.29
C ILE A 130 -6.83 10.41 -4.54
N ILE A 131 -6.12 9.71 -5.42
CA ILE A 131 -6.64 9.23 -6.69
C ILE A 131 -6.76 7.71 -6.62
N LEU A 132 -7.99 7.23 -6.73
CA LEU A 132 -8.29 5.80 -6.63
C LEU A 132 -8.59 5.19 -8.01
#